data_790261eea8c617445b1acb0835762c18
#
_entry.id   790261eea8c617445b1acb0835762c18
#
_cell.length_a   1.000
_cell.length_b   1.000
_cell.length_c   1.000
_cell.angle_alpha   90.00
_cell.angle_beta   90.00
_cell.angle_gamma   90.00
#
_symmetry.space_group_name_H-M   'P 1'
#
loop_
_entity.id
_entity.type
_entity.pdbx_description
1 polymer ?
#
loop_
_entity_poly.entity_id
_entity_poly.type
_entity_poly.pdbx_seq_one_letter_code
_entity_poly.pdbx_strand_id
1 'polypeptide(L)'
;VNHHWRVALYSPMNNGNFLSDNSPPDRWERMKKIWNINYAPWRKSNQDDPILFVLQPQDNWSMNELDPIKWFNDVYEKLRPMTDRKFIVRPHPNHVAAMEKRLDEFPADVQVVIGQKFFKGDEKKHYRFNYQDALNNCHAVVTHNSTASTDSCVRGIPTFCTSDLALCWPVANKDLTKIETRMEAIVSEDLPIQRVVMSRADAV
;
A
#
# COMPACT_ATOMS: atom_id res chain seq x y z
N VAL A 1 10.17 -2.80 -20.02
CA VAL A 1 9.48 -2.20 -18.87
C VAL A 1 8.61 -1.09 -19.41
N ASN A 2 7.29 -1.23 -19.34
CA ASN A 2 6.38 -0.17 -19.76
C ASN A 2 6.43 0.94 -18.70
N HIS A 3 6.89 2.12 -19.09
CA HIS A 3 6.86 3.30 -18.24
C HIS A 3 5.48 3.95 -18.34
N HIS A 4 4.84 4.11 -17.19
CA HIS A 4 3.56 4.82 -17.12
C HIS A 4 3.81 6.21 -16.53
N TRP A 5 3.31 7.22 -17.20
CA TRP A 5 3.35 8.60 -16.75
C TRP A 5 2.01 8.97 -16.13
N ARG A 6 2.06 9.71 -15.06
CA ARG A 6 0.89 10.29 -14.43
C ARG A 6 0.96 11.81 -14.55
N VAL A 7 -0.04 12.38 -15.17
CA VAL A 7 -0.13 13.83 -15.37
C VAL A 7 -1.40 14.34 -14.69
N ALA A 8 -1.25 15.39 -13.90
CA ALA A 8 -2.37 16.06 -13.26
C ALA A 8 -2.05 17.55 -13.09
N LEU A 9 -3.07 18.37 -12.98
CA LEU A 9 -2.91 19.76 -12.57
C LEU A 9 -2.70 19.80 -11.05
N TYR A 10 -1.75 20.61 -10.61
CA TYR A 10 -1.41 20.93 -9.22
C TYR A 10 -0.66 19.82 -8.45
N SER A 11 -1.03 18.57 -8.58
CA SER A 11 -0.40 17.49 -7.83
C SER A 11 -0.58 16.14 -8.54
N PRO A 12 0.44 15.26 -8.58
CA PRO A 12 0.29 13.91 -9.07
C PRO A 12 -0.34 12.95 -8.05
N MET A 13 -0.71 13.44 -6.87
CA MET A 13 -1.31 12.67 -5.78
C MET A 13 -2.84 12.76 -5.81
N ASN A 14 -3.53 12.13 -4.86
CA ASN A 14 -4.99 12.10 -4.80
C ASN A 14 -5.65 13.50 -4.81
N ASN A 15 -4.97 14.51 -4.28
CA ASN A 15 -5.42 15.90 -4.32
C ASN A 15 -5.17 16.62 -5.65
N GLY A 16 -4.63 15.93 -6.65
CA GLY A 16 -4.45 16.49 -7.99
C GLY A 16 -5.73 16.48 -8.80
N ASN A 17 -5.83 17.42 -9.74
CA ASN A 17 -6.89 17.41 -10.73
C ASN A 17 -6.43 16.63 -11.97
N PHE A 18 -7.01 15.46 -12.18
CA PHE A 18 -6.70 14.57 -13.30
C PHE A 18 -7.62 14.79 -14.52
N LEU A 19 -8.53 15.76 -14.46
CA LEU A 19 -9.49 16.05 -15.51
C LEU A 19 -10.32 14.82 -15.94
N SER A 20 -10.50 13.87 -15.04
CA SER A 20 -11.12 12.59 -15.33
C SER A 20 -12.66 12.63 -15.33
N ASP A 21 -13.26 13.72 -14.85
CA ASP A 21 -14.72 13.81 -14.69
C ASP A 21 -15.50 13.73 -16.00
N ASN A 22 -14.83 14.06 -17.12
CA ASN A 22 -15.40 14.01 -18.46
C ASN A 22 -14.79 12.88 -19.31
N SER A 23 -14.08 11.93 -18.72
CA SER A 23 -13.49 10.84 -19.48
C SER A 23 -14.58 9.93 -20.05
N PRO A 24 -14.51 9.55 -21.34
CA PRO A 24 -15.47 8.62 -21.94
C PRO A 24 -15.46 7.28 -21.18
N PRO A 25 -16.64 6.70 -20.86
CA PRO A 25 -16.72 5.49 -20.06
C PRO A 25 -16.09 4.26 -20.73
N ASP A 26 -16.02 4.24 -22.06
CA ASP A 26 -15.40 3.16 -22.84
C ASP A 26 -13.87 3.09 -22.67
N ARG A 27 -13.21 4.17 -22.27
CA ARG A 27 -11.76 4.17 -22.00
C ARG A 27 -11.40 3.15 -20.94
N TRP A 28 -12.14 3.13 -19.84
CA TRP A 28 -11.92 2.18 -18.76
C TRP A 28 -12.12 0.72 -19.24
N GLU A 29 -13.19 0.43 -19.97
CA GLU A 29 -13.47 -0.91 -20.50
C GLU A 29 -12.34 -1.36 -21.45
N ARG A 30 -11.84 -0.44 -22.28
CA ARG A 30 -10.72 -0.70 -23.18
C ARG A 30 -9.43 -0.99 -22.41
N MET A 31 -9.14 -0.22 -21.35
CA MET A 31 -7.97 -0.41 -20.52
C MET A 31 -8.01 -1.75 -19.76
N LYS A 32 -9.16 -2.12 -19.21
CA LYS A 32 -9.33 -3.44 -18.58
C LYS A 32 -8.97 -4.57 -19.54
N LYS A 33 -9.39 -4.48 -20.79
CA LYS A 33 -9.08 -5.49 -21.81
C LYS A 33 -7.60 -5.52 -22.18
N ILE A 34 -6.99 -4.36 -22.43
CA ILE A 34 -5.58 -4.24 -22.84
C ILE A 34 -4.64 -4.77 -21.74
N TRP A 35 -4.92 -4.48 -20.48
CA TRP A 35 -4.06 -4.83 -19.37
C TRP A 35 -4.53 -6.04 -18.58
N ASN A 36 -5.60 -6.68 -19.02
CA ASN A 36 -6.23 -7.82 -18.33
C ASN A 36 -6.47 -7.51 -16.83
N ILE A 37 -7.03 -6.34 -16.56
CA ILE A 37 -7.30 -5.90 -15.19
C ILE A 37 -8.60 -6.59 -14.73
N ASN A 38 -8.46 -7.47 -13.77
CA ASN A 38 -9.59 -8.07 -13.08
C ASN A 38 -9.60 -7.58 -11.64
N TYR A 39 -10.73 -7.07 -11.18
CA TYR A 39 -10.91 -6.79 -9.77
C TYR A 39 -11.09 -8.10 -9.01
N ALA A 40 -10.27 -8.30 -8.01
CA ALA A 40 -10.50 -9.37 -7.07
C ALA A 40 -11.50 -8.89 -5.99
N PRO A 41 -12.44 -9.74 -5.58
CA PRO A 41 -13.25 -9.46 -4.39
C PRO A 41 -12.35 -9.32 -3.17
N TRP A 42 -12.83 -8.63 -2.13
CA TRP A 42 -12.09 -8.53 -0.87
C TRP A 42 -11.72 -9.92 -0.35
N ARG A 43 -10.42 -10.11 -0.17
CA ARG A 43 -9.87 -11.41 0.19
C ARG A 43 -10.15 -11.73 1.65
N LYS A 44 -10.58 -12.97 1.91
CA LYS A 44 -10.55 -13.52 3.26
C LYS A 44 -9.09 -13.75 3.67
N SER A 45 -8.77 -13.58 4.93
CA SER A 45 -7.45 -13.88 5.49
C SER A 45 -7.55 -14.95 6.56
N ASN A 46 -6.43 -15.63 6.76
CA ASN A 46 -6.27 -16.54 7.88
C ASN A 46 -5.86 -15.79 9.15
N GLN A 47 -6.01 -16.44 10.30
CA GLN A 47 -5.63 -15.83 11.59
C GLN A 47 -4.13 -15.50 11.66
N ASP A 48 -3.30 -16.30 11.01
CA ASP A 48 -1.84 -16.14 11.02
C ASP A 48 -1.30 -15.19 9.94
N ASP A 49 -2.16 -14.70 9.04
CA ASP A 49 -1.74 -13.78 7.99
C ASP A 49 -1.25 -12.47 8.61
N PRO A 50 -0.03 -12.01 8.27
CA PRO A 50 0.56 -10.82 8.87
C PRO A 50 -0.07 -9.53 8.33
N ILE A 51 0.13 -8.43 9.04
CA ILE A 51 -0.11 -7.08 8.54
C ILE A 51 1.16 -6.59 7.84
N LEU A 52 1.03 -6.20 6.59
CA LEU A 52 2.14 -5.72 5.76
C LEU A 52 2.21 -4.19 5.78
N PHE A 53 3.28 -3.66 6.34
CA PHE A 53 3.60 -2.23 6.24
C PHE A 53 4.49 -1.97 5.05
N VAL A 54 4.12 -1.02 4.21
CA VAL A 54 4.93 -0.60 3.06
C VAL A 54 5.39 0.84 3.26
N LEU A 55 6.68 0.99 3.53
CA LEU A 55 7.29 2.29 3.78
C LEU A 55 7.68 2.97 2.46
N GLN A 56 7.72 4.29 2.52
CA GLN A 56 8.25 5.14 1.46
C GLN A 56 9.68 5.59 1.76
N PRO A 57 10.40 6.11 0.77
CA PRO A 57 11.70 6.74 1.01
C PRO A 57 11.56 7.94 1.94
N GLN A 58 12.56 8.15 2.79
CA GLN A 58 12.59 9.28 3.72
C GLN A 58 12.53 10.64 2.97
N ASP A 59 13.26 10.74 1.85
CA ASP A 59 13.37 11.98 1.08
C ASP A 59 12.26 12.13 0.03
N ASN A 60 11.19 11.37 0.15
CA ASN A 60 10.07 11.49 -0.78
C ASN A 60 9.24 12.73 -0.40
N TRP A 61 9.10 13.66 -1.35
CA TRP A 61 8.32 14.88 -1.18
C TRP A 61 6.88 14.62 -0.67
N SER A 62 6.29 13.46 -1.01
CA SER A 62 4.95 13.09 -0.55
C SER A 62 4.90 12.71 0.94
N MET A 63 6.04 12.49 1.57
CA MET A 63 6.14 12.24 3.01
C MET A 63 6.12 13.54 3.83
N ASN A 64 6.27 14.71 3.19
CA ASN A 64 6.28 16.00 3.85
C ASN A 64 7.22 16.04 5.08
N GLU A 65 8.48 15.64 4.86
CA GLU A 65 9.53 15.53 5.88
C GLU A 65 9.26 14.49 6.99
N LEU A 66 8.19 13.75 6.92
CA LEU A 66 7.88 12.70 7.87
C LEU A 66 8.87 11.54 7.73
N ASP A 67 9.57 11.21 8.82
CA ASP A 67 10.45 10.04 8.87
C ASP A 67 9.61 8.74 8.80
N PRO A 68 9.90 7.84 7.86
CA PRO A 68 9.10 6.65 7.66
C PRO A 68 9.15 5.65 8.83
N ILE A 69 10.27 5.60 9.59
CA ILE A 69 10.37 4.74 10.78
C ILE A 69 9.57 5.34 11.92
N LYS A 70 9.69 6.65 12.11
CA LYS A 70 8.86 7.33 13.11
C LYS A 70 7.37 7.16 12.81
N TRP A 71 6.96 7.36 11.56
CA TRP A 71 5.58 7.10 11.13
C TRP A 71 5.15 5.67 11.45
N PHE A 72 6.01 4.69 11.13
CA PHE A 72 5.72 3.29 11.41
C PHE A 72 5.54 3.06 12.91
N ASN A 73 6.45 3.56 13.75
CA ASN A 73 6.38 3.40 15.21
C ASN A 73 5.10 4.05 15.79
N ASP A 74 4.73 5.25 15.33
CA ASP A 74 3.50 5.93 15.75
C ASP A 74 2.24 5.12 15.38
N VAL A 75 2.25 4.41 14.25
CA VAL A 75 1.17 3.51 13.82
C VAL A 75 1.21 2.17 14.56
N TYR A 76 2.41 1.64 14.78
CA TYR A 76 2.63 0.40 15.54
C TYR A 76 2.06 0.50 16.95
N GLU A 77 2.36 1.57 17.67
CA GLU A 77 1.87 1.80 19.03
C GLU A 77 0.33 1.82 19.09
N LYS A 78 -0.32 2.34 18.07
CA LYS A 78 -1.78 2.34 17.96
C LYS A 78 -2.36 0.97 17.65
N LEU A 79 -1.69 0.21 16.78
CA LEU A 79 -2.21 -1.06 16.29
C LEU A 79 -1.87 -2.23 17.20
N ARG A 80 -0.69 -2.23 17.85
CA ARG A 80 -0.23 -3.38 18.64
C ARG A 80 -1.23 -3.82 19.72
N PRO A 81 -1.91 -2.94 20.44
CA PRO A 81 -2.94 -3.35 21.41
C PRO A 81 -4.21 -3.95 20.80
N MET A 82 -4.40 -3.81 19.49
CA MET A 82 -5.64 -4.21 18.80
C MET A 82 -5.51 -5.54 18.05
N THR A 83 -4.30 -6.07 17.91
CA THR A 83 -4.06 -7.28 17.12
C THR A 83 -2.82 -8.03 17.60
N ASP A 84 -2.91 -9.36 17.61
CA ASP A 84 -1.77 -10.25 17.87
C ASP A 84 -1.03 -10.68 16.60
N ARG A 85 -1.46 -10.19 15.44
CA ARG A 85 -0.85 -10.54 14.15
C ARG A 85 0.60 -10.08 14.08
N LYS A 86 1.39 -10.84 13.35
CA LYS A 86 2.77 -10.44 13.02
C LYS A 86 2.77 -9.19 12.15
N PHE A 87 3.69 -8.29 12.42
CA PHE A 87 3.95 -7.12 11.58
C PHE A 87 5.16 -7.36 10.71
N ILE A 88 4.98 -7.20 9.41
CA ILE A 88 6.06 -7.26 8.43
C ILE A 88 6.22 -5.87 7.84
N VAL A 89 7.42 -5.32 7.92
CA VAL A 89 7.75 -4.01 7.37
C VAL A 89 8.59 -4.19 6.13
N ARG A 90 8.15 -3.61 5.03
CA ARG A 90 8.88 -3.56 3.77
C ARG A 90 9.29 -2.13 3.46
N PRO A 91 10.54 -1.77 3.68
CA PRO A 91 11.11 -0.49 3.24
C PRO A 91 11.11 -0.36 1.73
N HIS A 92 11.20 0.88 1.26
CA HIS A 92 11.31 1.15 -0.17
C HIS A 92 12.65 0.62 -0.72
N PRO A 93 12.67 -0.08 -1.87
CA PRO A 93 13.88 -0.73 -2.39
C PRO A 93 15.04 0.23 -2.65
N ASN A 94 14.77 1.50 -2.94
CA ASN A 94 15.82 2.50 -3.19
C ASN A 94 16.50 3.01 -1.89
N HIS A 95 16.02 2.62 -0.71
CA HIS A 95 16.52 3.09 0.59
C HIS A 95 17.07 1.96 1.47
N VAL A 96 17.43 0.84 0.86
CA VAL A 96 17.92 -0.35 1.56
C VAL A 96 19.10 -0.03 2.48
N ALA A 97 20.15 0.58 1.95
CA ALA A 97 21.38 0.85 2.72
C ALA A 97 21.18 1.83 3.89
N ALA A 98 20.27 2.81 3.74
CA ALA A 98 19.91 3.71 4.82
C ALA A 98 19.11 2.97 5.90
N MET A 99 18.21 2.10 5.49
CA MET A 99 17.33 1.35 6.38
C MET A 99 18.11 0.30 7.18
N GLU A 100 19.09 -0.37 6.56
CA GLU A 100 19.97 -1.34 7.23
C GLU A 100 20.69 -0.77 8.46
N LYS A 101 20.99 0.52 8.45
CA LYS A 101 21.65 1.23 9.56
C LYS A 101 20.71 1.60 10.71
N ARG A 102 19.42 1.48 10.50
CA ARG A 102 18.37 1.94 11.42
C ARG A 102 17.42 0.81 11.87
N LEU A 103 17.87 -0.44 11.73
CA LEU A 103 17.04 -1.61 12.08
C LEU A 103 16.72 -1.69 13.58
N ASP A 104 17.57 -1.13 14.43
CA ASP A 104 17.40 -1.05 15.87
C ASP A 104 16.29 -0.09 16.31
N GLU A 105 15.86 0.82 15.41
CA GLU A 105 14.75 1.74 15.68
C GLU A 105 13.36 1.06 15.58
N PHE A 106 13.29 -0.17 15.03
CA PHE A 106 12.04 -0.92 14.98
C PHE A 106 11.82 -1.76 16.25
N PRO A 107 10.56 -1.95 16.69
CA PRO A 107 10.23 -2.86 17.78
C PRO A 107 10.75 -4.28 17.57
N ALA A 108 11.06 -4.99 18.67
CA ALA A 108 11.73 -6.29 18.60
C ALA A 108 10.89 -7.41 17.97
N ASP A 109 9.56 -7.31 18.04
CA ASP A 109 8.60 -8.30 17.50
C ASP A 109 8.23 -8.04 16.03
N VAL A 110 8.85 -7.03 15.40
CA VAL A 110 8.58 -6.65 14.01
C VAL A 110 9.59 -7.30 13.07
N GLN A 111 9.12 -7.89 12.00
CA GLN A 111 9.97 -8.37 10.91
C GLN A 111 10.22 -7.27 9.89
N VAL A 112 11.48 -6.87 9.72
CA VAL A 112 11.87 -5.92 8.67
C VAL A 112 12.47 -6.70 7.50
N VAL A 113 11.89 -6.50 6.31
CA VAL A 113 12.31 -7.21 5.10
C VAL A 113 12.92 -6.23 4.10
N ILE A 114 14.20 -6.35 3.86
CA ILE A 114 14.94 -5.51 2.94
C ILE A 114 15.32 -6.32 1.69
N GLY A 115 14.68 -5.99 0.58
CA GLY A 115 14.87 -6.71 -0.68
C GLY A 115 14.46 -8.17 -0.55
N GLN A 116 15.43 -9.08 -0.68
CA GLN A 116 15.24 -10.54 -0.53
C GLN A 116 15.75 -11.08 0.81
N LYS A 117 16.15 -10.20 1.75
CA LYS A 117 16.75 -10.58 3.03
C LYS A 117 15.85 -10.16 4.18
N PHE A 118 15.75 -11.02 5.18
CA PHE A 118 15.19 -10.67 6.47
C PHE A 118 16.32 -10.22 7.39
N PHE A 119 16.22 -9.04 7.97
CA PHE A 119 17.26 -8.47 8.83
C PHE A 119 16.91 -8.49 10.32
N LYS A 120 15.63 -8.66 10.67
CA LYS A 120 15.21 -8.77 12.06
C LYS A 120 14.23 -9.93 12.18
N GLY A 121 14.44 -10.83 13.15
CA GLY A 121 13.73 -12.09 13.27
C GLY A 121 14.67 -13.27 13.01
N ASP A 122 14.18 -14.35 12.48
CA ASP A 122 14.95 -15.58 12.30
C ASP A 122 16.05 -15.41 11.24
N GLU A 123 17.29 -15.11 11.67
CA GLU A 123 18.44 -14.76 10.81
C GLU A 123 18.84 -15.85 9.81
N LYS A 124 18.28 -17.06 9.93
CA LYS A 124 18.69 -18.24 9.18
C LYS A 124 17.81 -18.62 8.01
N LYS A 125 16.69 -17.97 7.81
CA LYS A 125 15.80 -18.29 6.68
C LYS A 125 15.96 -17.30 5.56
N HIS A 126 16.77 -17.65 4.56
CA HIS A 126 16.80 -16.96 3.26
C HIS A 126 15.50 -17.20 2.49
N TYR A 127 14.39 -16.57 2.92
CA TYR A 127 13.21 -16.53 2.10
C TYR A 127 13.42 -15.48 1.01
N ARG A 128 13.22 -15.88 -0.24
CA ARG A 128 13.01 -14.91 -1.31
C ARG A 128 11.71 -14.18 -1.02
N PHE A 129 11.81 -13.04 -0.35
CA PHE A 129 10.66 -12.19 -0.13
C PHE A 129 10.26 -11.57 -1.47
N ASN A 130 9.26 -12.16 -2.09
CA ASN A 130 8.63 -11.60 -3.25
C ASN A 130 7.52 -10.64 -2.77
N TYR A 131 7.54 -9.40 -3.24
CA TYR A 131 6.50 -8.41 -2.92
C TYR A 131 5.10 -8.91 -3.28
N GLN A 132 4.97 -9.64 -4.38
CA GLN A 132 3.70 -10.23 -4.81
C GLN A 132 3.23 -11.31 -3.82
N ASP A 133 4.14 -12.14 -3.35
CA ASP A 133 3.82 -13.18 -2.37
C ASP A 133 3.43 -12.57 -1.03
N ALA A 134 4.09 -11.48 -0.61
CA ALA A 134 3.73 -10.76 0.59
C ALA A 134 2.33 -10.17 0.50
N LEU A 135 1.99 -9.55 -0.63
CA LEU A 135 0.64 -9.06 -0.89
C LEU A 135 -0.39 -10.20 -0.88
N ASN A 136 -0.03 -11.34 -1.47
CA ASN A 136 -0.95 -12.48 -1.55
C ASN A 136 -1.19 -13.16 -0.20
N ASN A 137 -0.29 -12.99 0.76
CA ASN A 137 -0.33 -13.70 2.05
C ASN A 137 -0.40 -12.74 3.26
N CYS A 138 -0.85 -11.50 3.09
CA CYS A 138 -1.07 -10.60 4.21
C CYS A 138 -2.55 -10.45 4.55
N HIS A 139 -2.83 -10.15 5.81
CA HIS A 139 -4.15 -9.80 6.30
C HIS A 139 -4.63 -8.46 5.74
N ALA A 140 -3.77 -7.47 5.82
CA ALA A 140 -4.02 -6.12 5.34
C ALA A 140 -2.69 -5.44 4.97
N VAL A 141 -2.78 -4.39 4.17
CA VAL A 141 -1.66 -3.49 3.87
C VAL A 141 -1.88 -2.17 4.59
N VAL A 142 -0.84 -1.68 5.27
CA VAL A 142 -0.82 -0.38 5.94
C VAL A 142 0.29 0.48 5.33
N THR A 143 -0.03 1.69 4.93
CA THR A 143 0.95 2.62 4.36
C THR A 143 0.55 4.07 4.57
N HIS A 144 1.50 4.99 4.47
CA HIS A 144 1.18 6.41 4.53
C HIS A 144 0.46 6.85 3.25
N ASN A 145 1.17 6.86 2.11
CA ASN A 145 0.60 7.21 0.80
C ASN A 145 1.32 6.50 -0.36
N SER A 146 1.91 5.32 -0.12
CA SER A 146 2.60 4.56 -1.15
C SER A 146 1.67 4.09 -2.27
N THR A 147 2.17 4.05 -3.50
CA THR A 147 1.47 3.45 -4.64
C THR A 147 1.16 1.96 -4.46
N ALA A 148 1.86 1.28 -3.54
CA ALA A 148 1.53 -0.08 -3.12
C ALA A 148 0.09 -0.22 -2.62
N SER A 149 -0.49 0.86 -2.07
CA SER A 149 -1.89 0.90 -1.67
C SER A 149 -2.86 0.68 -2.84
N THR A 150 -2.52 1.19 -4.02
CA THR A 150 -3.33 0.97 -5.21
C THR A 150 -3.24 -0.49 -5.68
N ASP A 151 -2.02 -1.06 -5.65
CA ASP A 151 -1.80 -2.46 -6.03
C ASP A 151 -2.57 -3.42 -5.12
N SER A 152 -2.59 -3.14 -3.81
CA SER A 152 -3.34 -3.94 -2.84
C SER A 152 -4.85 -3.81 -3.02
N CYS A 153 -5.38 -2.60 -3.21
CA CYS A 153 -6.81 -2.39 -3.46
C CYS A 153 -7.31 -3.14 -4.70
N VAL A 154 -6.57 -3.05 -5.83
CA VAL A 154 -6.94 -3.76 -7.07
C VAL A 154 -6.97 -5.26 -6.88
N ARG A 155 -6.16 -5.80 -5.98
CA ARG A 155 -6.09 -7.24 -5.66
C ARG A 155 -7.09 -7.69 -4.60
N GLY A 156 -7.97 -6.81 -4.17
CA GLY A 156 -8.94 -7.11 -3.11
C GLY A 156 -8.30 -7.30 -1.73
N ILE A 157 -7.14 -6.70 -1.49
CA ILE A 157 -6.47 -6.75 -0.19
C ILE A 157 -6.87 -5.50 0.60
N PRO A 158 -7.43 -5.66 1.80
CA PRO A 158 -7.78 -4.53 2.65
C PRO A 158 -6.59 -3.62 2.88
N THR A 159 -6.77 -2.34 2.62
CA THR A 159 -5.70 -1.36 2.61
C THR A 159 -6.04 -0.18 3.50
N PHE A 160 -5.10 0.18 4.35
CA PHE A 160 -5.20 1.30 5.29
C PHE A 160 -4.19 2.37 4.89
N CYS A 161 -4.68 3.59 4.72
CA CYS A 161 -3.84 4.75 4.41
C CYS A 161 -3.98 5.80 5.51
N THR A 162 -2.85 6.40 5.90
CA THR A 162 -2.84 7.45 6.92
C THR A 162 -2.72 8.86 6.35
N SER A 163 -2.61 8.99 5.02
CA SER A 163 -2.54 10.28 4.32
C SER A 163 -3.57 10.34 3.20
N ASP A 164 -4.26 11.46 3.12
CA ASP A 164 -5.20 11.79 2.04
C ASP A 164 -4.52 11.99 0.67
N LEU A 165 -3.21 12.11 0.65
CA LEU A 165 -2.42 12.12 -0.58
C LEU A 165 -2.34 10.74 -1.26
N ALA A 166 -2.68 9.66 -0.55
CA ALA A 166 -2.68 8.32 -1.13
C ALA A 166 -3.64 8.22 -2.31
N LEU A 167 -3.18 7.63 -3.42
CA LEU A 167 -4.00 7.50 -4.64
C LEU A 167 -5.28 6.69 -4.44
N CYS A 168 -5.22 5.71 -3.54
CA CYS A 168 -6.38 4.90 -3.21
C CYS A 168 -7.20 5.47 -2.04
N TRP A 169 -6.87 6.68 -1.53
CA TRP A 169 -7.56 7.28 -0.39
C TRP A 169 -9.09 7.21 -0.46
N PRO A 170 -9.72 7.45 -1.63
CA PRO A 170 -11.18 7.36 -1.72
C PRO A 170 -11.76 5.99 -1.36
N VAL A 171 -10.99 4.92 -1.52
CA VAL A 171 -11.41 3.52 -1.32
C VAL A 171 -10.66 2.80 -0.20
N ALA A 172 -9.55 3.38 0.29
CA ALA A 172 -8.79 2.83 1.39
C ALA A 172 -9.49 3.05 2.73
N ASN A 173 -9.23 2.16 3.67
CA ASN A 173 -9.64 2.36 5.05
C ASN A 173 -8.76 3.43 5.71
N LYS A 174 -9.37 4.30 6.50
CA LYS A 174 -8.73 5.41 7.21
C LYS A 174 -8.74 5.19 8.71
N ASP A 175 -9.56 4.27 9.17
CA ASP A 175 -9.74 3.94 10.58
C ASP A 175 -8.95 2.69 10.95
N LEU A 176 -7.79 2.90 11.56
CA LEU A 176 -6.90 1.82 11.99
C LEU A 176 -7.54 0.89 13.04
N THR A 177 -8.59 1.34 13.76
CA THR A 177 -9.29 0.50 14.73
C THR A 177 -10.02 -0.67 14.06
N LYS A 178 -10.22 -0.59 12.75
CA LYS A 178 -10.85 -1.64 11.94
C LYS A 178 -9.87 -2.68 11.40
N ILE A 179 -8.63 -2.70 11.88
CA ILE A 179 -7.58 -3.56 11.31
C ILE A 179 -7.98 -5.05 11.35
N GLU A 180 -8.61 -5.53 12.40
CA GLU A 180 -9.06 -6.92 12.49
C GLU A 180 -10.37 -7.17 11.76
N THR A 181 -11.33 -6.27 11.88
CA THR A 181 -12.61 -6.41 11.20
C THR A 181 -12.51 -6.13 9.70
N ARG A 182 -11.41 -5.48 9.29
CA ARG A 182 -11.12 -5.15 7.88
C ARG A 182 -12.37 -4.55 7.29
N MET A 183 -12.54 -3.25 7.41
CA MET A 183 -13.73 -2.64 6.84
C MET A 183 -14.13 -3.39 5.57
N GLU A 184 -15.31 -3.98 5.58
CA GLU A 184 -15.99 -4.36 4.36
C GLU A 184 -16.21 -3.04 3.63
N ALA A 185 -15.20 -2.62 2.88
CA ALA A 185 -15.35 -1.48 2.01
C ALA A 185 -16.52 -1.86 1.12
N ILE A 186 -17.59 -1.15 1.26
CA ILE A 186 -18.70 -1.21 0.35
C ILE A 186 -18.13 -0.79 -1.00
N VAL A 187 -17.58 -1.74 -1.72
CA VAL A 187 -17.38 -1.62 -3.15
C VAL A 187 -18.77 -1.72 -3.73
N SER A 188 -19.52 -0.65 -3.65
CA SER A 188 -20.66 -0.52 -4.54
C SER A 188 -20.09 -0.43 -5.95
N GLU A 189 -20.72 -1.10 -6.90
CA GLU A 189 -20.29 -1.22 -8.29
C GLU A 189 -20.06 0.14 -8.99
N ASP A 190 -20.45 1.26 -8.36
CA ASP A 190 -20.39 2.62 -8.89
C ASP A 190 -19.17 3.45 -8.42
N LEU A 191 -18.12 2.85 -7.87
CA LEU A 191 -17.20 3.59 -7.04
C LEU A 191 -15.79 3.80 -7.51
N PRO A 192 -15.13 4.70 -6.76
CA PRO A 192 -13.90 5.41 -7.07
C PRO A 192 -12.67 4.56 -7.40
N ILE A 193 -12.68 3.23 -7.23
CA ILE A 193 -11.61 2.37 -7.79
C ILE A 193 -11.50 2.58 -9.29
N GLN A 194 -12.62 2.76 -9.98
CA GLN A 194 -12.61 3.13 -11.39
C GLN A 194 -11.90 4.47 -11.59
N ARG A 195 -12.15 5.47 -10.74
CA ARG A 195 -11.46 6.78 -10.81
C ARG A 195 -9.98 6.69 -10.49
N VAL A 196 -9.59 5.94 -9.47
CA VAL A 196 -8.17 5.78 -9.10
C VAL A 196 -7.38 5.04 -10.17
N VAL A 197 -7.96 4.01 -10.77
CA VAL A 197 -7.30 3.27 -11.86
C VAL A 197 -7.36 4.05 -13.17
N MET A 198 -8.46 4.76 -13.45
CA MET A 198 -8.58 5.63 -14.63
C MET A 198 -7.60 6.80 -14.57
N SER A 199 -7.39 7.42 -13.41
CA SER A 199 -6.38 8.46 -13.27
C SER A 199 -4.94 7.97 -13.55
N ARG A 200 -4.69 6.67 -13.45
CA ARG A 200 -3.45 6.05 -13.93
C ARG A 200 -3.48 5.75 -15.43
N ALA A 201 -4.65 5.48 -15.98
CA ALA A 201 -4.83 5.11 -17.37
C ALA A 201 -4.91 6.32 -18.30
N ASP A 202 -5.38 7.44 -17.81
CA ASP A 202 -5.47 8.70 -18.57
C ASP A 202 -4.10 9.36 -18.78
N ALA A 203 -3.04 8.81 -18.19
CA ALA A 203 -1.67 9.28 -18.33
C ALA A 203 -0.88 8.58 -19.46
N VAL A 204 -1.54 7.87 -20.38
CA VAL A 204 -0.94 7.21 -21.57
C VAL A 204 -1.46 7.81 -22.85
#